data_e5a626294d6652d434c7b07417431a9e
#
_entry.id   e5a626294d6652d434c7b07417431a9e
#
_cell.length_a   1.000
_cell.length_b   1.000
_cell.length_c   1.000
_cell.angle_alpha   90.00
_cell.angle_beta   90.00
_cell.angle_gamma   90.00
#
_symmetry.space_group_name_H-M   'P 1'
#
loop_
_entity.id
_entity.type
_entity.pdbx_description
1 polymer ?
#
loop_
_entity_poly.entity_id
_entity_poly.type
_entity_poly.pdbx_seq_one_letter_code
_entity_poly.pdbx_strand_id
1 'polypeptide(L)'
;MNKLLKSLILSIFIILPGVLSVQAGSHKKGGTLIMSVGATPRHLNPAVQSGIDTGAPGAQLFATPLRFDENWNPQPYLAESWSISDDGLSVTLNLVKGATFHDGKPITSKDVAFSIKTIKAHHPFKTMFGAVKRVDTPDSHTAVIRLSKPHPALLLALSSQLGAVIPEHIYGDGQDPKTHPRNSENVVGSGPFKLVEFVRDQHIILERNENFFLEGKPYLDKIVMRIIKDPSARSLGRENGEIHLSAFESTPQDILHSK
;
A
#
# COMPACT_ATOMS: atom_id res chain seq x y z
N MET A 1 -3.59 -27.32 83.85
CA MET A 1 -4.22 -27.89 82.62
C MET A 1 -4.60 -26.72 81.69
N ASN A 2 -3.67 -26.23 80.88
CA ASN A 2 -3.89 -25.09 79.97
C ASN A 2 -3.62 -25.52 78.54
N LYS A 3 -4.64 -25.55 77.77
CA LYS A 3 -4.55 -25.79 76.32
C LYS A 3 -4.29 -24.44 75.61
N LEU A 4 -3.09 -24.25 75.09
CA LEU A 4 -2.69 -23.15 74.25
C LEU A 4 -3.26 -23.37 72.88
N LEU A 5 -4.15 -22.47 72.49
CA LEU A 5 -4.72 -22.38 71.12
C LEU A 5 -3.73 -21.59 70.21
N LYS A 6 -3.03 -22.30 69.34
CA LYS A 6 -2.18 -21.66 68.34
C LYS A 6 -3.05 -21.18 67.13
N SER A 7 -3.21 -19.87 67.03
CA SER A 7 -3.82 -19.21 65.86
C SER A 7 -2.82 -19.21 64.75
N LEU A 8 -3.13 -19.88 63.61
CA LEU A 8 -2.36 -19.86 62.35
C LEU A 8 -2.94 -18.78 61.46
N ILE A 9 -2.28 -17.63 61.36
CA ILE A 9 -2.65 -16.58 60.41
C ILE A 9 -2.07 -16.97 59.04
N LEU A 10 -2.96 -17.37 58.12
CA LEU A 10 -2.62 -17.66 56.73
C LEU A 10 -2.65 -16.34 55.93
N SER A 11 -1.49 -15.76 55.70
CA SER A 11 -1.37 -14.57 54.85
C SER A 11 -1.51 -14.99 53.37
N ILE A 12 -2.66 -14.68 52.77
CA ILE A 12 -2.87 -14.85 51.35
C ILE A 12 -2.19 -13.66 50.61
N PHE A 13 -1.05 -13.94 49.98
CA PHE A 13 -0.43 -13.02 49.04
C PHE A 13 -1.24 -13.04 47.75
N ILE A 14 -2.06 -12.03 47.53
CA ILE A 14 -2.71 -11.78 46.21
C ILE A 14 -1.64 -11.19 45.31
N ILE A 15 -1.06 -12.02 44.44
CA ILE A 15 -0.24 -11.57 43.32
C ILE A 15 -1.20 -11.01 42.27
N LEU A 16 -1.36 -9.69 42.22
CA LEU A 16 -1.98 -9.02 41.08
C LEU A 16 -1.04 -9.21 39.87
N PRO A 17 -1.52 -9.79 38.74
CA PRO A 17 -0.76 -9.75 37.52
C PRO A 17 -0.69 -8.29 37.07
N GLY A 18 0.49 -7.70 37.19
CA GLY A 18 0.77 -6.40 36.59
C GLY A 18 0.55 -6.50 35.06
N VAL A 19 -0.52 -5.92 34.57
CA VAL A 19 -0.71 -5.70 33.14
C VAL A 19 0.36 -4.71 32.71
N LEU A 20 1.48 -5.22 32.20
CA LEU A 20 2.45 -4.41 31.47
C LEU A 20 1.74 -3.92 30.20
N SER A 21 1.14 -2.74 30.28
CA SER A 21 0.71 -2.00 29.12
C SER A 21 1.96 -1.70 28.31
N VAL A 22 2.20 -2.47 27.25
CA VAL A 22 3.16 -2.11 26.22
C VAL A 22 2.62 -0.81 25.61
N GLN A 23 3.17 0.30 26.05
CA GLN A 23 2.88 1.61 25.50
C GLN A 23 3.45 1.61 24.08
N ALA A 24 2.58 1.40 23.10
CA ALA A 24 2.94 1.56 21.70
C ALA A 24 3.53 2.97 21.57
N GLY A 25 4.82 3.06 21.26
CA GLY A 25 5.53 4.31 21.14
C GLY A 25 4.73 5.25 20.22
N SER A 26 4.46 6.46 20.68
CA SER A 26 3.75 7.47 19.88
C SER A 26 4.60 7.76 18.65
N HIS A 27 4.15 7.32 17.48
CA HIS A 27 4.82 7.66 16.22
C HIS A 27 4.84 9.18 16.05
N LYS A 28 6.01 9.74 15.81
CA LYS A 28 6.15 11.15 15.45
C LYS A 28 5.32 11.44 14.21
N LYS A 29 4.42 12.40 14.29
CA LYS A 29 3.66 12.90 13.13
C LYS A 29 4.39 14.07 12.51
N GLY A 30 4.28 14.18 11.19
CA GLY A 30 4.87 15.28 10.42
C GLY A 30 6.22 14.94 9.82
N GLY A 31 6.79 15.91 9.14
CA GLY A 31 8.10 15.85 8.50
C GLY A 31 8.10 15.36 7.06
N THR A 32 9.28 15.48 6.44
CA THR A 32 9.50 15.12 5.04
C THR A 32 10.44 13.94 4.94
N LEU A 33 10.04 12.90 4.20
CA LEU A 33 10.93 11.84 3.77
C LEU A 33 11.57 12.24 2.43
N ILE A 34 12.90 12.27 2.39
CA ILE A 34 13.66 12.44 1.15
C ILE A 34 14.19 11.07 0.74
N MET A 35 13.78 10.60 -0.42
CA MET A 35 14.25 9.33 -0.94
C MET A 35 14.78 9.47 -2.37
N SER A 36 15.63 8.54 -2.80
CA SER A 36 16.10 8.49 -4.18
C SER A 36 15.48 7.34 -4.97
N VAL A 37 15.26 7.59 -6.25
CA VAL A 37 14.92 6.58 -7.28
C VAL A 37 15.98 6.60 -8.38
N GLY A 38 16.24 5.42 -8.97
CA GLY A 38 17.36 5.24 -9.90
C GLY A 38 17.10 5.72 -11.33
N ALA A 39 15.84 5.85 -11.72
CA ALA A 39 15.47 6.31 -13.07
C ALA A 39 14.17 7.10 -13.05
N THR A 40 13.95 7.86 -14.12
CA THR A 40 12.69 8.58 -14.33
C THR A 40 11.58 7.59 -14.68
N PRO A 41 10.49 7.53 -13.90
CA PRO A 41 9.35 6.70 -14.27
C PRO A 41 8.78 7.13 -15.62
N ARG A 42 8.33 6.17 -16.41
CA ARG A 42 7.60 6.48 -17.66
C ARG A 42 6.34 7.29 -17.33
N HIS A 43 5.64 6.86 -16.31
CA HIS A 43 4.50 7.52 -15.69
C HIS A 43 4.26 6.94 -14.28
N LEU A 44 3.26 7.42 -13.54
CA LEU A 44 3.05 7.11 -12.12
C LEU A 44 1.93 6.10 -11.85
N ASN A 45 1.29 5.54 -12.89
CA ASN A 45 0.18 4.60 -12.75
C ASN A 45 0.64 3.14 -12.76
N PRO A 46 0.65 2.45 -11.60
CA PRO A 46 1.10 1.07 -11.51
C PRO A 46 0.07 0.04 -12.02
N ALA A 47 -1.17 0.45 -12.34
CA ALA A 47 -2.15 -0.47 -12.93
C ALA A 47 -1.83 -0.86 -14.39
N VAL A 48 -0.99 -0.09 -15.07
CA VAL A 48 -0.65 -0.32 -16.48
C VAL A 48 0.85 -0.33 -16.79
N GLN A 49 1.68 -0.09 -15.78
CA GLN A 49 3.15 -0.07 -15.87
C GLN A 49 3.77 -0.83 -14.71
N SER A 50 4.80 -1.61 -14.99
CA SER A 50 5.65 -2.24 -13.98
C SER A 50 6.99 -1.52 -13.84
N GLY A 51 7.77 -1.97 -12.86
CA GLY A 51 9.08 -1.43 -12.55
C GLY A 51 9.07 -0.58 -11.28
N ILE A 52 10.24 -0.56 -10.60
CA ILE A 52 10.36 0.06 -9.28
C ILE A 52 10.16 1.58 -9.36
N ASP A 53 10.62 2.21 -10.44
CA ASP A 53 10.56 3.66 -10.59
C ASP A 53 9.10 4.15 -10.73
N THR A 54 8.22 3.34 -11.32
CA THR A 54 6.75 3.59 -11.30
C THR A 54 6.12 3.06 -10.01
N GLY A 55 6.57 1.90 -9.52
CA GLY A 55 5.98 1.24 -8.35
C GLY A 55 6.18 2.00 -7.05
N ALA A 56 7.34 2.62 -6.85
CA ALA A 56 7.63 3.37 -5.63
C ALA A 56 6.70 4.58 -5.44
N PRO A 57 6.57 5.52 -6.39
CA PRO A 57 5.57 6.59 -6.29
C PRO A 57 4.13 6.07 -6.42
N GLY A 58 3.89 5.07 -7.28
CA GLY A 58 2.58 4.50 -7.50
C GLY A 58 1.98 3.88 -6.23
N ALA A 59 2.77 3.20 -5.41
CA ALA A 59 2.33 2.64 -4.13
C ALA A 59 1.94 3.72 -3.09
N GLN A 60 2.41 4.94 -3.25
CA GLN A 60 2.03 6.06 -2.41
C GLN A 60 0.78 6.77 -2.94
N LEU A 61 0.60 6.78 -4.25
CA LEU A 61 -0.50 7.46 -4.93
C LEU A 61 -1.77 6.60 -5.01
N PHE A 62 -1.64 5.27 -5.07
CA PHE A 62 -2.76 4.36 -5.27
C PHE A 62 -2.81 3.30 -4.17
N ALA A 63 -3.97 3.16 -3.55
CA ALA A 63 -4.24 2.03 -2.66
C ALA A 63 -4.52 0.76 -3.47
N THR A 64 -4.34 -0.37 -2.83
CA THR A 64 -4.60 -1.70 -3.36
C THR A 64 -5.61 -2.42 -2.47
N PRO A 65 -6.30 -3.45 -2.93
CA PRO A 65 -7.21 -4.19 -2.07
C PRO A 65 -6.54 -4.72 -0.80
N LEU A 66 -5.34 -5.27 -0.92
CA LEU A 66 -4.58 -5.84 0.19
C LEU A 66 -3.19 -5.22 0.28
N ARG A 67 -2.58 -5.31 1.45
CA ARG A 67 -1.15 -5.12 1.69
C ARG A 67 -0.58 -6.40 2.30
N PHE A 68 0.74 -6.48 2.45
CA PHE A 68 1.41 -7.62 3.04
C PHE A 68 2.31 -7.17 4.17
N ASP A 69 2.41 -8.00 5.21
CA ASP A 69 3.38 -7.82 6.27
C ASP A 69 4.78 -8.32 5.87
N GLU A 70 5.74 -8.21 6.77
CA GLU A 70 7.14 -8.64 6.57
C GLU A 70 7.28 -10.15 6.35
N ASN A 71 6.28 -10.95 6.75
CA ASN A 71 6.23 -12.39 6.56
C ASN A 71 5.41 -12.80 5.33
N TRP A 72 5.05 -11.86 4.47
CA TRP A 72 4.21 -12.06 3.29
C TRP A 72 2.79 -12.55 3.59
N ASN A 73 2.26 -12.29 4.79
CA ASN A 73 0.86 -12.55 5.08
C ASN A 73 0.00 -11.40 4.58
N PRO A 74 -1.12 -11.69 3.89
CA PRO A 74 -2.04 -10.65 3.46
C PRO A 74 -2.66 -9.93 4.66
N GLN A 75 -2.73 -8.62 4.57
CA GLN A 75 -3.27 -7.73 5.57
C GLN A 75 -4.38 -6.86 4.98
N PRO A 76 -5.38 -6.47 5.76
CA PRO A 76 -6.39 -5.52 5.34
C PRO A 76 -5.77 -4.21 4.84
N TYR A 77 -6.37 -3.65 3.77
CA TYR A 77 -6.00 -2.32 3.29
C TYR A 77 -7.27 -1.62 2.77
N LEU A 78 -7.46 -1.47 1.43
CA LEU A 78 -8.73 -0.95 0.90
C LEU A 78 -9.87 -1.97 1.09
N ALA A 79 -9.58 -3.27 1.07
CA ALA A 79 -10.48 -4.29 1.58
C ALA A 79 -10.20 -4.48 3.08
N GLU A 80 -11.21 -4.22 3.92
CA GLU A 80 -11.16 -4.45 5.36
C GLU A 80 -11.19 -5.94 5.72
N SER A 81 -11.75 -6.76 4.82
CA SER A 81 -11.77 -8.22 4.93
C SER A 81 -11.95 -8.87 3.57
N TRP A 82 -11.61 -10.16 3.50
CA TRP A 82 -11.84 -10.98 2.31
C TRP A 82 -12.15 -12.43 2.70
N SER A 83 -12.76 -13.15 1.77
CA SER A 83 -12.98 -14.59 1.89
C SER A 83 -12.75 -15.29 0.55
N ILE A 84 -12.37 -16.56 0.63
CA ILE A 84 -12.22 -17.44 -0.53
C ILE A 84 -13.29 -18.52 -0.40
N SER A 85 -14.02 -18.80 -1.48
CA SER A 85 -15.03 -19.88 -1.48
C SER A 85 -14.36 -21.25 -1.33
N ASP A 86 -15.08 -22.23 -0.80
CA ASP A 86 -14.57 -23.60 -0.53
C ASP A 86 -14.03 -24.28 -1.79
N ASP A 87 -14.59 -23.99 -2.94
CA ASP A 87 -14.12 -24.49 -4.25
C ASP A 87 -12.92 -23.69 -4.80
N GLY A 88 -12.50 -22.62 -4.13
CA GLY A 88 -11.43 -21.73 -4.55
C GLY A 88 -11.72 -20.93 -5.83
N LEU A 89 -12.99 -20.89 -6.30
CA LEU A 89 -13.37 -20.25 -7.56
C LEU A 89 -13.88 -18.81 -7.39
N SER A 90 -13.91 -18.30 -6.17
CA SER A 90 -14.20 -16.88 -5.95
C SER A 90 -13.43 -16.30 -4.76
N VAL A 91 -13.07 -15.03 -4.89
CA VAL A 91 -12.53 -14.20 -3.80
C VAL A 91 -13.46 -13.02 -3.62
N THR A 92 -14.05 -12.92 -2.44
CA THR A 92 -14.91 -11.79 -2.06
C THR A 92 -14.06 -10.78 -1.28
N LEU A 93 -14.09 -9.52 -1.69
CA LEU A 93 -13.45 -8.38 -1.02
C LEU A 93 -14.55 -7.50 -0.43
N ASN A 94 -14.50 -7.20 0.86
CA ASN A 94 -15.34 -6.21 1.51
C ASN A 94 -14.53 -4.92 1.69
N LEU A 95 -14.97 -3.85 1.05
CA LEU A 95 -14.23 -2.59 1.00
C LEU A 95 -14.53 -1.72 2.21
N VAL A 96 -13.51 -0.97 2.65
CA VAL A 96 -13.66 0.08 3.67
C VAL A 96 -14.71 1.10 3.23
N LYS A 97 -15.66 1.36 4.11
CA LYS A 97 -16.71 2.37 3.87
C LYS A 97 -16.14 3.78 4.03
N GLY A 98 -16.56 4.70 3.18
CA GLY A 98 -16.14 6.10 3.25
C GLY A 98 -14.76 6.39 2.64
N ALA A 99 -14.08 5.37 2.08
CA ALA A 99 -12.84 5.61 1.33
C ALA A 99 -13.12 6.45 0.08
N THR A 100 -12.24 7.43 -0.19
CA THR A 100 -12.37 8.34 -1.33
C THR A 100 -11.09 8.39 -2.15
N PHE A 101 -11.25 8.69 -3.42
CA PHE A 101 -10.12 9.14 -4.25
C PHE A 101 -9.66 10.53 -3.83
N HIS A 102 -8.50 10.96 -4.35
CA HIS A 102 -7.90 12.25 -4.04
C HIS A 102 -8.78 13.46 -4.40
N ASP A 103 -9.70 13.29 -5.34
CA ASP A 103 -10.69 14.28 -5.76
C ASP A 103 -12.00 14.25 -4.93
N GLY A 104 -12.05 13.43 -3.90
CA GLY A 104 -13.17 13.31 -2.98
C GLY A 104 -14.29 12.37 -3.45
N LYS A 105 -14.22 11.79 -4.66
CA LYS A 105 -15.22 10.82 -5.11
C LYS A 105 -15.06 9.50 -4.36
N PRO A 106 -16.18 8.82 -4.00
CA PRO A 106 -16.12 7.56 -3.27
C PRO A 106 -15.45 6.46 -4.09
N ILE A 107 -14.67 5.61 -3.42
CA ILE A 107 -14.13 4.39 -4.00
C ILE A 107 -15.18 3.29 -3.83
N THR A 108 -15.50 2.60 -4.91
CA THR A 108 -16.52 1.56 -4.93
C THR A 108 -15.99 0.24 -5.49
N SER A 109 -16.78 -0.81 -5.33
CA SER A 109 -16.52 -2.12 -5.94
C SER A 109 -16.43 -2.05 -7.47
N LYS A 110 -17.07 -1.07 -8.12
CA LYS A 110 -16.94 -0.83 -9.57
C LYS A 110 -15.55 -0.40 -9.93
N ASP A 111 -14.91 0.46 -9.12
CA ASP A 111 -13.52 0.88 -9.35
C ASP A 111 -12.55 -0.30 -9.22
N VAL A 112 -12.80 -1.21 -8.27
CA VAL A 112 -12.02 -2.46 -8.14
C VAL A 112 -12.21 -3.34 -9.39
N ALA A 113 -13.45 -3.51 -9.86
CA ALA A 113 -13.75 -4.29 -11.05
C ALA A 113 -13.11 -3.68 -12.31
N PHE A 114 -13.21 -2.37 -12.47
CA PHE A 114 -12.58 -1.61 -13.54
C PHE A 114 -11.05 -1.76 -13.51
N SER A 115 -10.44 -1.59 -12.35
CA SER A 115 -8.99 -1.71 -12.16
C SER A 115 -8.48 -3.10 -12.53
N ILE A 116 -9.12 -4.15 -12.03
CA ILE A 116 -8.75 -5.54 -12.35
C ILE A 116 -8.89 -5.80 -13.87
N LYS A 117 -9.96 -5.30 -14.50
CA LYS A 117 -10.16 -5.40 -15.95
C LYS A 117 -9.03 -4.69 -16.71
N THR A 118 -8.66 -3.49 -16.30
CA THR A 118 -7.60 -2.69 -16.90
C THR A 118 -6.24 -3.37 -16.74
N ILE A 119 -5.91 -3.83 -15.54
CA ILE A 119 -4.66 -4.57 -15.26
C ILE A 119 -4.58 -5.83 -16.12
N LYS A 120 -5.65 -6.61 -16.16
CA LYS A 120 -5.73 -7.85 -16.96
C LYS A 120 -5.54 -7.59 -18.46
N ALA A 121 -5.95 -6.44 -18.96
CA ALA A 121 -5.79 -6.08 -20.37
C ALA A 121 -4.39 -5.51 -20.68
N HIS A 122 -3.87 -4.65 -19.83
CA HIS A 122 -2.79 -3.72 -20.18
C HIS A 122 -1.48 -3.90 -19.40
N HIS A 123 -1.53 -4.44 -18.16
CA HIS A 123 -0.34 -4.51 -17.30
C HIS A 123 0.70 -5.52 -17.85
N PRO A 124 2.02 -5.27 -17.76
CA PRO A 124 3.05 -6.22 -18.17
C PRO A 124 2.93 -7.60 -17.51
N PHE A 125 2.52 -7.66 -16.24
CA PHE A 125 2.30 -8.92 -15.49
C PHE A 125 0.81 -9.34 -15.44
N LYS A 126 0.04 -9.01 -16.48
CA LYS A 126 -1.39 -9.36 -16.61
C LYS A 126 -1.72 -10.83 -16.46
N THR A 127 -0.75 -11.72 -16.69
CA THR A 127 -0.89 -13.16 -16.50
C THR A 127 -1.21 -13.56 -15.06
N MET A 128 -0.81 -12.73 -14.08
CA MET A 128 -1.19 -12.93 -12.67
C MET A 128 -2.71 -12.82 -12.45
N PHE A 129 -3.43 -12.18 -13.34
CA PHE A 129 -4.90 -12.11 -13.35
C PHE A 129 -5.53 -13.04 -14.39
N GLY A 130 -4.76 -13.96 -14.98
CA GLY A 130 -5.21 -14.85 -16.06
C GLY A 130 -6.41 -15.72 -15.68
N ALA A 131 -6.48 -16.18 -14.44
CA ALA A 131 -7.59 -16.98 -13.94
C ALA A 131 -8.88 -16.16 -13.68
N VAL A 132 -8.81 -14.83 -13.61
CA VAL A 132 -9.98 -13.98 -13.37
C VAL A 132 -10.91 -13.99 -14.59
N LYS A 133 -12.13 -14.46 -14.42
CA LYS A 133 -13.20 -14.39 -15.44
C LYS A 133 -13.88 -13.02 -15.46
N ARG A 134 -14.35 -12.58 -14.30
CA ARG A 134 -15.05 -11.31 -14.09
C ARG A 134 -14.99 -10.91 -12.63
N VAL A 135 -15.40 -9.69 -12.35
CA VAL A 135 -15.65 -9.20 -10.99
C VAL A 135 -17.10 -8.77 -10.91
N ASP A 136 -17.86 -9.40 -10.01
CA ASP A 136 -19.24 -9.03 -9.72
C ASP A 136 -19.22 -7.94 -8.63
N THR A 137 -20.11 -6.97 -8.75
CA THR A 137 -20.23 -5.84 -7.81
C THR A 137 -21.67 -5.77 -7.29
N PRO A 138 -22.06 -6.68 -6.36
CA PRO A 138 -23.45 -6.77 -5.88
C PRO A 138 -23.91 -5.49 -5.17
N ASP A 139 -22.97 -4.78 -4.57
CA ASP A 139 -23.19 -3.47 -3.94
C ASP A 139 -21.92 -2.61 -4.06
N SER A 140 -21.95 -1.38 -3.54
CA SER A 140 -20.83 -0.44 -3.65
C SER A 140 -19.56 -0.83 -2.86
N HIS A 141 -19.66 -1.76 -1.91
CA HIS A 141 -18.55 -2.13 -1.02
C HIS A 141 -18.16 -3.61 -1.12
N THR A 142 -18.84 -4.39 -1.95
CA THR A 142 -18.53 -5.80 -2.15
C THR A 142 -18.09 -6.05 -3.58
N ALA A 143 -16.86 -6.54 -3.76
CA ALA A 143 -16.33 -7.00 -5.05
C ALA A 143 -16.07 -8.51 -5.00
N VAL A 144 -16.70 -9.29 -5.90
CA VAL A 144 -16.55 -10.73 -5.95
C VAL A 144 -15.78 -11.11 -7.22
N ILE A 145 -14.52 -11.47 -7.06
CA ILE A 145 -13.63 -11.88 -8.16
C ILE A 145 -13.94 -13.35 -8.48
N ARG A 146 -14.47 -13.62 -9.69
CA ARG A 146 -14.78 -14.98 -10.17
C ARG A 146 -13.63 -15.54 -10.98
N LEU A 147 -13.23 -16.76 -10.65
CA LEU A 147 -12.07 -17.44 -11.23
C LEU A 147 -12.50 -18.59 -12.16
N SER A 148 -11.66 -18.93 -13.14
CA SER A 148 -11.82 -20.10 -14.01
C SER A 148 -11.24 -21.38 -13.37
N LYS A 149 -10.32 -21.22 -12.41
CA LYS A 149 -9.68 -22.26 -11.63
C LYS A 149 -9.14 -21.65 -10.35
N PRO A 150 -8.91 -22.42 -9.29
CA PRO A 150 -8.25 -21.93 -8.08
C PRO A 150 -6.91 -21.27 -8.40
N HIS A 151 -6.66 -20.11 -7.78
CA HIS A 151 -5.46 -19.31 -8.05
C HIS A 151 -4.90 -18.69 -6.75
N PRO A 152 -4.13 -19.46 -5.95
CA PRO A 152 -3.63 -18.99 -4.65
C PRO A 152 -2.80 -17.71 -4.72
N ALA A 153 -2.06 -17.49 -5.82
CA ALA A 153 -1.24 -16.31 -6.03
C ALA A 153 -2.06 -15.01 -6.29
N LEU A 154 -3.39 -15.10 -6.44
CA LEU A 154 -4.23 -13.93 -6.70
C LEU A 154 -4.15 -12.92 -5.56
N LEU A 155 -4.15 -13.36 -4.30
CA LEU A 155 -4.05 -12.43 -3.17
C LEU A 155 -2.78 -11.59 -3.25
N LEU A 156 -1.64 -12.20 -3.63
CA LEU A 156 -0.39 -11.48 -3.84
C LEU A 156 -0.50 -10.46 -4.98
N ALA A 157 -1.22 -10.80 -6.06
CA ALA A 157 -1.47 -9.87 -7.17
C ALA A 157 -2.36 -8.68 -6.79
N LEU A 158 -3.16 -8.79 -5.70
CA LEU A 158 -4.00 -7.70 -5.18
C LEU A 158 -3.22 -6.73 -4.27
N SER A 159 -1.89 -6.75 -4.29
CA SER A 159 -1.00 -5.90 -3.49
C SER A 159 -0.42 -4.72 -4.28
N SER A 160 0.39 -3.90 -3.60
CA SER A 160 0.92 -2.63 -4.10
C SER A 160 1.66 -2.68 -5.43
N GLN A 161 2.19 -3.83 -5.81
CA GLN A 161 2.94 -3.99 -7.07
C GLN A 161 2.04 -4.15 -8.31
N LEU A 162 0.83 -4.68 -8.13
CA LEU A 162 -0.01 -5.10 -9.26
C LEU A 162 -1.48 -4.69 -9.11
N GLY A 163 -1.98 -4.56 -7.88
CA GLY A 163 -3.41 -4.42 -7.61
C GLY A 163 -3.91 -2.99 -7.40
N ALA A 164 -3.26 -1.98 -8.01
CA ALA A 164 -3.65 -0.59 -7.82
C ALA A 164 -5.10 -0.33 -8.24
N VAL A 165 -5.87 0.31 -7.34
CA VAL A 165 -7.25 0.72 -7.61
C VAL A 165 -7.25 2.12 -8.19
N ILE A 166 -7.63 2.21 -9.47
CA ILE A 166 -7.69 3.45 -10.24
C ILE A 166 -9.15 3.90 -10.45
N PRO A 167 -9.42 5.21 -10.53
CA PRO A 167 -10.77 5.74 -10.67
C PRO A 167 -11.38 5.47 -12.06
N GLU A 168 -12.48 4.72 -12.11
CA GLU A 168 -13.23 4.46 -13.35
C GLU A 168 -13.70 5.76 -14.01
N HIS A 169 -14.12 6.75 -13.19
CA HIS A 169 -14.60 8.04 -13.71
C HIS A 169 -13.54 8.90 -14.41
N ILE A 170 -12.26 8.52 -14.32
CA ILE A 170 -11.16 9.17 -15.03
C ILE A 170 -10.69 8.29 -16.18
N TYR A 171 -10.35 7.05 -15.89
CA TYR A 171 -9.72 6.15 -16.87
C TYR A 171 -10.73 5.37 -17.71
N GLY A 172 -12.03 5.50 -17.44
CA GLY A 172 -13.13 4.90 -18.20
C GLY A 172 -13.65 5.76 -19.34
N ASP A 173 -12.92 6.80 -19.75
CA ASP A 173 -13.29 7.77 -20.78
C ASP A 173 -13.06 7.28 -22.22
N GLY A 174 -12.55 6.05 -22.38
CA GLY A 174 -12.29 5.42 -23.68
C GLY A 174 -10.89 5.67 -24.26
N GLN A 175 -10.04 6.45 -23.59
CA GLN A 175 -8.64 6.60 -23.97
C GLN A 175 -7.83 5.35 -23.60
N ASP A 176 -6.66 5.15 -24.27
CA ASP A 176 -5.74 4.07 -23.88
C ASP A 176 -5.16 4.33 -22.47
N PRO A 177 -5.44 3.46 -21.48
CA PRO A 177 -4.93 3.65 -20.13
C PRO A 177 -3.40 3.73 -20.03
N LYS A 178 -2.65 3.16 -20.99
CA LYS A 178 -1.17 3.20 -20.98
C LYS A 178 -0.61 4.58 -21.32
N THR A 179 -1.32 5.35 -22.10
CA THR A 179 -0.88 6.67 -22.58
C THR A 179 -1.73 7.80 -22.03
N HIS A 180 -2.67 7.47 -21.15
CA HIS A 180 -3.58 8.44 -20.57
C HIS A 180 -2.82 9.57 -19.86
N PRO A 181 -3.10 10.87 -20.13
CA PRO A 181 -2.34 11.99 -19.55
C PRO A 181 -2.39 12.03 -18.04
N ARG A 182 -3.51 11.58 -17.43
CA ARG A 182 -3.68 11.48 -15.98
C ARG A 182 -2.74 10.46 -15.30
N ASN A 183 -1.95 9.73 -16.06
CA ASN A 183 -0.89 8.89 -15.52
C ASN A 183 0.30 9.69 -14.97
N SER A 184 0.47 10.94 -15.40
CA SER A 184 1.59 11.80 -15.01
C SER A 184 1.16 13.21 -14.59
N GLU A 185 0.02 13.69 -15.10
CA GLU A 185 -0.48 15.04 -14.89
C GLU A 185 -1.77 15.00 -14.07
N ASN A 186 -1.84 15.82 -13.02
CA ASN A 186 -3.00 15.89 -12.13
C ASN A 186 -3.51 14.50 -11.73
N VAL A 187 -2.60 13.63 -11.31
CA VAL A 187 -2.89 12.24 -10.94
C VAL A 187 -3.90 12.20 -9.80
N VAL A 188 -4.98 11.46 -9.99
CA VAL A 188 -5.96 11.19 -8.96
C VAL A 188 -5.86 9.72 -8.56
N GLY A 189 -5.35 9.49 -7.37
CA GLY A 189 -5.20 8.15 -6.80
C GLY A 189 -6.12 7.93 -5.61
N SER A 190 -5.89 6.83 -4.93
CA SER A 190 -6.63 6.38 -3.74
C SER A 190 -5.70 6.18 -2.53
N GLY A 191 -4.43 6.54 -2.70
CA GLY A 191 -3.36 6.24 -1.74
C GLY A 191 -3.18 7.27 -0.63
N PRO A 192 -2.19 7.01 0.26
CA PRO A 192 -1.91 7.86 1.41
C PRO A 192 -1.31 9.24 1.06
N PHE A 193 -0.80 9.40 -0.14
CA PHE A 193 -0.22 10.66 -0.60
C PHE A 193 -0.81 11.08 -1.94
N LYS A 194 -0.83 12.41 -2.19
CA LYS A 194 -1.27 13.06 -3.42
C LYS A 194 -0.07 13.60 -4.18
N LEU A 195 -0.14 13.60 -5.51
CA LEU A 195 0.88 14.23 -6.35
C LEU A 195 0.78 15.76 -6.25
N VAL A 196 1.90 16.39 -5.89
CA VAL A 196 2.08 17.85 -5.97
C VAL A 196 2.77 18.19 -7.29
N GLU A 197 3.89 17.50 -7.58
CA GLU A 197 4.72 17.82 -8.72
C GLU A 197 5.47 16.58 -9.22
N PHE A 198 5.61 16.46 -10.53
CA PHE A 198 6.47 15.50 -11.19
C PHE A 198 7.30 16.23 -12.26
N VAL A 199 8.56 16.51 -11.94
CA VAL A 199 9.53 17.06 -12.89
C VAL A 199 10.43 15.94 -13.37
N ARG A 200 10.31 15.60 -14.64
CA ARG A 200 11.08 14.50 -15.24
C ARG A 200 12.58 14.71 -15.06
N ASP A 201 13.30 13.64 -14.77
CA ASP A 201 14.76 13.62 -14.50
C ASP A 201 15.21 14.43 -13.27
N GLN A 202 14.28 14.96 -12.47
CA GLN A 202 14.61 15.73 -11.28
C GLN A 202 13.95 15.14 -10.02
N HIS A 203 12.62 15.22 -9.89
CA HIS A 203 11.94 14.78 -8.66
C HIS A 203 10.45 14.51 -8.85
N ILE A 204 9.90 13.81 -7.85
CA ILE A 204 8.47 13.65 -7.62
C ILE A 204 8.19 14.14 -6.20
N ILE A 205 7.26 15.07 -6.04
CA ILE A 205 6.83 15.60 -4.75
C ILE A 205 5.43 15.13 -4.45
N LEU A 206 5.27 14.51 -3.29
CA LEU A 206 4.00 14.00 -2.80
C LEU A 206 3.69 14.67 -1.46
N GLU A 207 2.42 15.05 -1.24
CA GLU A 207 1.90 15.55 0.03
C GLU A 207 0.93 14.57 0.66
N ARG A 208 0.73 14.66 1.96
CA ARG A 208 -0.23 13.84 2.71
C ARG A 208 -1.63 13.96 2.14
N ASN A 209 -2.32 12.83 2.02
CA ASN A 209 -3.76 12.80 1.83
C ASN A 209 -4.45 12.86 3.20
N GLU A 210 -4.97 14.02 3.57
CA GLU A 210 -5.66 14.22 4.86
C GLU A 210 -6.95 13.38 4.97
N ASN A 211 -7.54 12.98 3.83
CA ASN A 211 -8.76 12.19 3.75
C ASN A 211 -8.46 10.69 3.53
N PHE A 212 -7.25 10.23 3.89
CA PHE A 212 -6.90 8.83 3.73
C PHE A 212 -7.72 7.95 4.66
N PHE A 213 -8.25 6.84 4.14
CA PHE A 213 -9.21 5.98 4.84
C PHE A 213 -8.66 5.25 6.07
N LEU A 214 -7.34 5.16 6.24
CA LEU A 214 -6.74 4.63 7.46
C LEU A 214 -6.52 5.75 8.48
N GLU A 215 -7.28 5.73 9.56
CA GLU A 215 -7.23 6.73 10.61
C GLU A 215 -5.79 6.95 11.14
N GLY A 216 -5.41 8.21 11.28
CA GLY A 216 -4.10 8.62 11.77
C GLY A 216 -2.93 8.37 10.82
N LYS A 217 -3.19 7.95 9.59
CA LYS A 217 -2.20 7.73 8.53
C LYS A 217 -2.40 8.71 7.37
N PRO A 218 -1.34 8.96 6.61
CA PRO A 218 0.06 8.65 6.86
C PRO A 218 0.65 9.53 7.98
N TYR A 219 1.78 9.13 8.56
CA TYR A 219 2.44 9.94 9.59
C TYR A 219 3.21 11.14 9.02
N LEU A 220 3.83 10.96 7.85
CA LEU A 220 4.62 12.01 7.19
C LEU A 220 3.71 13.05 6.52
N ASP A 221 4.20 14.29 6.44
CA ASP A 221 3.54 15.37 5.70
C ASP A 221 3.85 15.29 4.20
N LYS A 222 5.09 14.90 3.86
CA LYS A 222 5.62 14.99 2.50
C LYS A 222 6.60 13.86 2.19
N ILE A 223 6.63 13.45 0.93
CA ILE A 223 7.69 12.61 0.37
C ILE A 223 8.28 13.36 -0.83
N VAL A 224 9.61 13.47 -0.86
CA VAL A 224 10.36 13.99 -2.00
C VAL A 224 11.19 12.85 -2.56
N MET A 225 10.86 12.39 -3.76
CA MET A 225 11.61 11.36 -4.47
C MET A 225 12.54 12.03 -5.47
N ARG A 226 13.84 12.06 -5.18
CA ARG A 226 14.88 12.63 -6.07
C ARG A 226 15.29 11.58 -7.10
N ILE A 227 15.30 11.95 -8.38
CA ILE A 227 15.73 11.08 -9.46
C ILE A 227 17.25 11.22 -9.60
N ILE A 228 17.99 10.24 -9.10
CA ILE A 228 19.46 10.24 -9.10
C ILE A 228 19.92 8.95 -9.78
N LYS A 229 20.39 9.07 -11.03
CA LYS A 229 20.74 7.91 -11.87
C LYS A 229 22.04 7.26 -11.42
N ASP A 230 23.02 8.04 -10.95
CA ASP A 230 24.31 7.54 -10.50
C ASP A 230 24.22 6.88 -9.11
N PRO A 231 24.60 5.59 -8.96
CA PRO A 231 24.54 4.90 -7.68
C PRO A 231 25.48 5.51 -6.62
N SER A 232 26.69 5.98 -7.01
CA SER A 232 27.66 6.55 -6.09
C SER A 232 27.14 7.87 -5.50
N ALA A 233 26.46 8.68 -6.34
CA ALA A 233 25.81 9.91 -5.88
C ALA A 233 24.66 9.62 -4.89
N ARG A 234 23.91 8.52 -5.07
CA ARG A 234 22.89 8.10 -4.10
C ARG A 234 23.52 7.68 -2.78
N SER A 235 24.60 6.89 -2.83
CA SER A 235 25.34 6.44 -1.63
C SER A 235 25.88 7.64 -0.85
N LEU A 236 26.56 8.54 -1.52
CA LEU A 236 27.11 9.77 -0.91
C LEU A 236 25.99 10.65 -0.30
N GLY A 237 24.86 10.80 -1.00
CA GLY A 237 23.72 11.55 -0.49
C GLY A 237 23.11 10.95 0.79
N ARG A 238 23.18 9.62 0.96
CA ARG A 238 22.77 8.95 2.22
C ARG A 238 23.80 9.16 3.33
N GLU A 239 25.07 9.00 3.04
CA GLU A 239 26.16 9.22 4.00
C GLU A 239 26.13 10.65 4.55
N ASN A 240 25.82 11.63 3.71
CA ASN A 240 25.70 13.04 4.09
C ASN A 240 24.35 13.41 4.71
N GLY A 241 23.39 12.48 4.77
CA GLY A 241 22.05 12.72 5.31
C GLY A 241 21.12 13.54 4.40
N GLU A 242 21.50 13.78 3.13
CA GLU A 242 20.65 14.45 2.14
C GLU A 242 19.54 13.55 1.59
N ILE A 243 19.73 12.24 1.69
CA ILE A 243 18.80 11.19 1.31
C ILE A 243 18.59 10.29 2.52
N HIS A 244 17.34 10.10 2.93
CA HIS A 244 17.01 9.25 4.07
C HIS A 244 16.85 7.78 3.67
N LEU A 245 16.43 7.52 2.42
CA LEU A 245 16.12 6.18 1.90
C LEU A 245 16.35 6.15 0.40
N SER A 246 16.87 5.04 -0.11
CA SER A 246 16.86 4.75 -1.55
C SER A 246 15.84 3.67 -1.86
N ALA A 247 15.06 3.84 -2.91
CA ALA A 247 14.02 2.89 -3.29
C ALA A 247 14.61 1.52 -3.67
N PHE A 248 15.84 1.49 -4.14
CA PHE A 248 16.61 0.28 -4.40
C PHE A 248 18.11 0.57 -4.32
N GLU A 249 18.81 -0.24 -3.57
CA GLU A 249 20.28 -0.24 -3.56
C GLU A 249 20.79 -1.39 -4.40
N SER A 250 21.72 -1.10 -5.28
CA SER A 250 22.03 -2.00 -6.36
C SER A 250 23.43 -2.60 -6.31
N THR A 251 24.32 -2.16 -5.43
CA THR A 251 25.66 -2.73 -5.37
C THR A 251 25.96 -3.40 -4.04
N PRO A 252 26.68 -4.55 -4.04
CA PRO A 252 27.16 -5.18 -2.81
C PRO A 252 28.01 -4.25 -1.94
N GLN A 253 28.68 -3.28 -2.54
CA GLN A 253 29.48 -2.28 -1.84
C GLN A 253 28.63 -1.29 -1.05
N ASP A 254 27.47 -0.87 -1.60
CA ASP A 254 26.52 0.03 -0.91
C ASP A 254 25.95 -0.63 0.35
N ILE A 255 25.77 -1.97 0.33
CA ILE A 255 25.29 -2.75 1.47
C ILE A 255 26.36 -2.87 2.56
N LEU A 256 27.64 -2.93 2.20
CA LEU A 256 28.74 -3.04 3.17
C LEU A 256 29.01 -1.72 3.90
N HIS A 257 28.75 -0.58 3.27
CA HIS A 257 28.90 0.76 3.85
C HIS A 257 27.66 1.25 4.64
N SER A 258 26.54 0.55 4.57
CA SER A 258 25.29 0.95 5.24
C SER A 258 25.10 0.31 6.64
N LYS A 259 26.15 -0.29 7.22
CA LYS A 259 26.12 -0.88 8.58
C LYS A 259 26.63 0.07 9.63
#